data_6e3f8bff8a89dbce3b6a2ca3268cc8e5
#
_entry.id   6e3f8bff8a89dbce3b6a2ca3268cc8e5
#
_cell.length_a   1.000
_cell.length_b   1.000
_cell.length_c   1.000
_cell.angle_alpha   90.00
_cell.angle_beta   90.00
_cell.angle_gamma   90.00
#
_symmetry.space_group_name_H-M   'P 1'
#
loop_
_entity.id
_entity.type
_entity.pdbx_description
1 polymer ?
#
loop_
_entity_poly.entity_id
_entity_poly.type
_entity_poly.pdbx_seq_one_letter_code
_entity_poly.pdbx_strand_id
1 'polypeptide(L)'
;YSPAVVTGLLYAFALAIALHALLLLLARLLRRPLRLDVIERTCIIYTNAGILVIPLVRALLGEDYVIYSCAFLVVQQVLLWTHCRSLLCGTRGFAWKKIIGNVNIIAILIGGALFILRLPLPGLVNDLFSQLGAMVGPIGMLLAGIVIADTPLRQLFMRRRHYVPVLLRLIICPIITVLLLRVIGAASWIPDGHSILLTVYLACITPACAPVTSMAQLYD
;
A
#
# COMPACT_ATOMS: atom_id res chain seq x y z
N TYR A 1 -6.58 -11.65 -21.49
CA TYR A 1 -6.08 -12.30 -20.27
C TYR A 1 -6.57 -13.75 -20.23
N SER A 2 -5.69 -14.69 -19.87
CA SER A 2 -6.07 -16.07 -19.66
C SER A 2 -6.95 -16.19 -18.40
N PRO A 3 -7.83 -17.20 -18.28
CA PRO A 3 -8.61 -17.44 -17.07
C PRO A 3 -7.73 -17.55 -15.81
N ALA A 4 -6.51 -18.05 -15.95
CA ALA A 4 -5.55 -18.16 -14.87
C ALA A 4 -5.13 -16.79 -14.30
N VAL A 5 -4.88 -15.80 -15.15
CA VAL A 5 -4.54 -14.43 -14.72
C VAL A 5 -5.70 -13.80 -13.97
N VAL A 6 -6.95 -14.00 -14.42
CA VAL A 6 -8.14 -13.47 -13.74
C VAL A 6 -8.29 -14.10 -12.35
N THR A 7 -8.15 -15.43 -12.26
CA THR A 7 -8.20 -16.15 -10.98
C THR A 7 -7.09 -15.68 -10.04
N GLY A 8 -5.86 -15.54 -10.54
CA GLY A 8 -4.73 -15.01 -9.79
C GLY A 8 -4.96 -13.59 -9.29
N LEU A 9 -5.58 -12.73 -10.12
CA LEU A 9 -5.89 -11.35 -9.73
C LEU A 9 -6.97 -11.30 -8.64
N LEU A 10 -8.02 -12.10 -8.73
CA LEU A 10 -9.03 -12.20 -7.68
C LEU A 10 -8.43 -12.71 -6.37
N TYR A 11 -7.54 -13.69 -6.45
CA TYR A 11 -6.80 -14.18 -5.30
C TYR A 11 -5.91 -13.09 -4.69
N ALA A 12 -5.18 -12.33 -5.51
CA ALA A 12 -4.36 -11.21 -5.06
C ALA A 12 -5.20 -10.13 -4.37
N PHE A 13 -6.40 -9.80 -4.89
CA PHE A 13 -7.35 -8.89 -4.25
C PHE A 13 -7.83 -9.41 -2.91
N ALA A 14 -8.22 -10.68 -2.82
CA ALA A 14 -8.65 -11.31 -1.57
C ALA A 14 -7.55 -11.27 -0.51
N LEU A 15 -6.32 -11.62 -0.89
CA LEU A 15 -5.14 -11.51 -0.01
C LEU A 15 -4.88 -10.05 0.40
N ALA A 16 -4.94 -9.11 -0.52
CA ALA A 16 -4.74 -7.69 -0.22
C ALA A 16 -5.73 -7.17 0.81
N ILE A 17 -7.01 -7.51 0.65
CA ILE A 17 -8.07 -7.16 1.62
C ILE A 17 -7.80 -7.81 2.98
N ALA A 18 -7.48 -9.10 3.01
CA ALA A 18 -7.20 -9.84 4.24
C ALA A 18 -5.98 -9.26 4.98
N LEU A 19 -4.90 -8.94 4.27
CA LEU A 19 -3.70 -8.35 4.84
C LEU A 19 -3.93 -6.92 5.36
N HIS A 20 -4.68 -6.10 4.65
CA HIS A 20 -5.05 -4.78 5.17
C HIS A 20 -5.96 -4.88 6.39
N ALA A 21 -6.91 -5.82 6.40
CA ALA A 21 -7.75 -6.08 7.58
C ALA A 21 -6.89 -6.53 8.79
N LEU A 22 -5.90 -7.39 8.57
CA LEU A 22 -4.93 -7.80 9.59
C LEU A 22 -4.14 -6.59 10.12
N LEU A 23 -3.58 -5.75 9.25
CA LEU A 23 -2.83 -4.57 9.66
C LEU A 23 -3.71 -3.56 10.44
N LEU A 24 -4.95 -3.35 10.00
CA LEU A 24 -5.94 -2.53 10.70
C LEU A 24 -6.24 -3.09 12.09
N LEU A 25 -6.42 -4.40 12.18
CA LEU A 25 -6.66 -5.11 13.46
C LEU A 25 -5.45 -4.97 14.38
N LEU A 26 -4.23 -5.23 13.88
CA LEU A 26 -3.00 -5.10 14.66
C LEU A 26 -2.82 -3.66 15.17
N ALA A 27 -2.99 -2.67 14.32
CA ALA A 27 -2.91 -1.26 14.72
C ALA A 27 -3.94 -0.88 15.78
N ARG A 28 -5.16 -1.46 15.71
CA ARG A 28 -6.22 -1.26 16.69
C ARG A 28 -5.91 -1.95 18.03
N LEU A 29 -5.43 -3.19 18.02
CA LEU A 29 -5.08 -3.95 19.22
C LEU A 29 -3.88 -3.33 19.93
N LEU A 30 -2.85 -2.92 19.19
CA LEU A 30 -1.62 -2.35 19.73
C LEU A 30 -1.77 -0.89 20.15
N ARG A 31 -2.85 -0.20 19.74
CA ARG A 31 -3.09 1.21 20.07
C ARG A 31 -3.03 1.49 21.57
N ARG A 32 -3.74 0.70 22.40
CA ARG A 32 -3.84 0.93 23.84
C ARG A 32 -2.58 0.54 24.57
N PRO A 33 -2.02 -0.69 24.44
CA PRO A 33 -0.85 -1.12 25.19
C PRO A 33 0.40 -0.30 24.86
N LEU A 34 0.58 0.11 23.59
CA LEU A 34 1.74 0.89 23.14
C LEU A 34 1.45 2.41 23.08
N ARG A 35 0.23 2.84 23.44
CA ARG A 35 -0.21 4.24 23.38
C ARG A 35 0.09 4.90 22.04
N LEU A 36 -0.17 4.16 20.93
CA LEU A 36 0.12 4.62 19.59
C LEU A 36 -0.75 5.84 19.22
N ASP A 37 -0.10 6.89 18.73
CA ASP A 37 -0.78 8.05 18.18
C ASP A 37 -1.37 7.77 16.79
N VAL A 38 -2.00 8.78 16.18
CA VAL A 38 -2.65 8.64 14.87
C VAL A 38 -1.62 8.37 13.78
N ILE A 39 -0.49 9.09 13.79
CA ILE A 39 0.56 8.97 12.77
C ILE A 39 1.24 7.59 12.89
N GLU A 40 1.61 7.17 14.10
CA GLU A 40 2.22 5.86 14.33
C GLU A 40 1.32 4.70 13.83
N ARG A 41 0.00 4.82 14.04
CA ARG A 41 -0.97 3.83 13.54
C ARG A 41 -1.06 3.82 12.02
N THR A 42 -1.08 4.98 11.38
CA THR A 42 -1.09 5.05 9.92
C THR A 42 0.20 4.51 9.31
N CYS A 43 1.35 4.73 9.94
CA CYS A 43 2.63 4.13 9.55
C CYS A 43 2.63 2.59 9.63
N ILE A 44 1.89 1.99 10.58
CA ILE A 44 1.77 0.53 10.69
C ILE A 44 0.86 -0.03 9.59
N ILE A 45 -0.22 0.66 9.23
CA ILE A 45 -1.23 0.17 8.30
C ILE A 45 -0.78 0.36 6.84
N TYR A 46 -0.31 1.56 6.47
CA TYR A 46 -0.08 1.95 5.08
C TYR A 46 1.37 1.75 4.66
N THR A 47 1.56 1.05 3.56
CA THR A 47 2.85 0.58 3.05
C THR A 47 3.33 1.39 1.86
N ASN A 48 4.63 1.44 1.61
CA ASN A 48 5.19 2.08 0.42
C ASN A 48 5.21 1.12 -0.79
N ALA A 49 4.08 0.45 -1.01
CA ALA A 49 3.97 -0.56 -2.06
C ALA A 49 4.15 0.03 -3.47
N GLY A 50 3.67 1.25 -3.73
CA GLY A 50 3.71 1.85 -5.07
C GLY A 50 5.12 2.14 -5.57
N ILE A 51 5.99 2.63 -4.70
CA ILE A 51 7.33 3.07 -5.09
C ILE A 51 8.33 1.90 -5.06
N LEU A 52 8.25 1.05 -4.03
CA LEU A 52 9.28 0.03 -3.78
C LEU A 52 8.94 -1.34 -4.40
N VAL A 53 7.67 -1.72 -4.41
CA VAL A 53 7.29 -3.11 -4.73
C VAL A 53 7.31 -3.38 -6.22
N ILE A 54 6.83 -2.45 -7.04
CA ILE A 54 6.79 -2.66 -8.49
C ILE A 54 8.18 -2.97 -9.06
N PRO A 55 9.24 -2.17 -8.79
CA PRO A 55 10.58 -2.49 -9.25
C PRO A 55 11.12 -3.80 -8.65
N LEU A 56 10.80 -4.08 -7.37
CA LEU A 56 11.27 -5.27 -6.69
C LEU A 56 10.64 -6.55 -7.26
N VAL A 57 9.32 -6.54 -7.47
CA VAL A 57 8.59 -7.67 -8.07
C VAL A 57 9.07 -7.92 -9.50
N ARG A 58 9.23 -6.85 -10.28
CA ARG A 58 9.78 -6.95 -11.64
C ARG A 58 11.16 -7.62 -11.66
N ALA A 59 12.03 -7.25 -10.74
CA ALA A 59 13.39 -7.81 -10.66
C ALA A 59 13.44 -9.24 -10.13
N LEU A 60 12.56 -9.61 -9.19
CA LEU A 60 12.59 -10.92 -8.52
C LEU A 60 11.72 -11.99 -9.20
N LEU A 61 10.55 -11.59 -9.69
CA LEU A 61 9.52 -12.52 -10.19
C LEU A 61 9.21 -12.33 -11.68
N GLY A 62 9.58 -11.19 -12.25
CA GLY A 62 9.32 -10.85 -13.66
C GLY A 62 8.13 -9.91 -13.83
N GLU A 63 7.98 -9.43 -15.08
CA GLU A 63 6.95 -8.43 -15.44
C GLU A 63 5.52 -8.96 -15.25
N ASP A 64 5.29 -10.25 -15.51
CA ASP A 64 3.97 -10.88 -15.42
C ASP A 64 3.36 -10.82 -14.02
N TYR A 65 4.19 -10.75 -12.98
CA TYR A 65 3.71 -10.68 -11.60
C TYR A 65 3.41 -9.26 -11.10
N VAL A 66 3.84 -8.23 -11.83
CA VAL A 66 3.58 -6.83 -11.46
C VAL A 66 2.08 -6.53 -11.35
N ILE A 67 1.25 -7.17 -12.19
CA ILE A 67 -0.21 -6.98 -12.16
C ILE A 67 -0.82 -7.36 -10.80
N TYR A 68 -0.28 -8.35 -10.11
CA TYR A 68 -0.79 -8.78 -8.80
C TYR A 68 -0.42 -7.79 -7.69
N SER A 69 0.69 -7.05 -7.83
CA SER A 69 1.01 -5.95 -6.92
C SER A 69 0.03 -4.78 -7.06
N CYS A 70 -0.52 -4.56 -8.26
CA CYS A 70 -1.55 -3.55 -8.48
C CYS A 70 -2.84 -3.83 -7.67
N ALA A 71 -3.21 -5.10 -7.46
CA ALA A 71 -4.35 -5.45 -6.60
C ALA A 71 -4.16 -4.92 -5.17
N PHE A 72 -2.97 -5.08 -4.60
CA PHE A 72 -2.66 -4.54 -3.28
C PHE A 72 -2.71 -3.01 -3.26
N LEU A 73 -2.14 -2.37 -4.29
CA LEU A 73 -2.15 -0.91 -4.43
C LEU A 73 -3.55 -0.33 -4.50
N VAL A 74 -4.45 -0.93 -5.27
CA VAL A 74 -5.84 -0.47 -5.39
C VAL A 74 -6.54 -0.50 -4.03
N VAL A 75 -6.45 -1.61 -3.30
CA VAL A 75 -7.04 -1.75 -1.96
C VAL A 75 -6.44 -0.70 -1.02
N GLN A 76 -5.12 -0.54 -1.03
CA GLN A 76 -4.45 0.44 -0.19
C GLN A 76 -4.87 1.88 -0.51
N GLN A 77 -4.97 2.24 -1.78
CA GLN A 77 -5.36 3.59 -2.18
C GLN A 77 -6.78 3.94 -1.76
N VAL A 78 -7.72 3.00 -1.91
CA VAL A 78 -9.08 3.20 -1.39
C VAL A 78 -9.06 3.44 0.11
N LEU A 79 -8.33 2.64 0.88
CA LEU A 79 -8.19 2.80 2.33
C LEU A 79 -7.46 4.09 2.73
N LEU A 80 -6.44 4.48 1.96
CA LEU A 80 -5.68 5.71 2.21
C LEU A 80 -6.57 6.94 2.12
N TRP A 81 -7.39 7.04 1.06
CA TRP A 81 -8.25 8.19 0.83
C TRP A 81 -9.57 8.15 1.63
N THR A 82 -9.91 7.03 2.23
CA THR A 82 -11.07 6.88 3.09
C THR A 82 -10.68 6.85 4.57
N HIS A 83 -10.10 5.74 5.03
CA HIS A 83 -9.78 5.50 6.43
C HIS A 83 -8.62 6.37 6.94
N CYS A 84 -7.48 6.45 6.21
CA CYS A 84 -6.33 7.22 6.66
C CYS A 84 -6.67 8.70 6.78
N ARG A 85 -7.30 9.26 5.74
CA ARG A 85 -7.75 10.65 5.75
C ARG A 85 -8.71 10.93 6.91
N SER A 86 -9.73 10.07 7.12
CA SER A 86 -10.67 10.22 8.23
C SER A 86 -9.98 10.17 9.59
N LEU A 87 -8.94 9.33 9.71
CA LEU A 87 -8.17 9.16 10.93
C LEU A 87 -7.31 10.39 11.24
N LEU A 88 -6.66 10.97 10.22
CA LEU A 88 -5.83 12.17 10.34
C LEU A 88 -6.66 13.43 10.58
N CYS A 89 -7.78 13.60 9.86
CA CYS A 89 -8.67 14.75 10.04
C CYS A 89 -9.50 14.70 11.33
N GLY A 90 -9.45 13.61 12.12
CA GLY A 90 -10.28 13.45 13.30
C GLY A 90 -11.80 13.41 13.04
N THR A 91 -12.23 13.32 11.77
CA THR A 91 -13.63 13.34 11.39
C THR A 91 -14.25 11.95 11.59
N ARG A 92 -15.25 11.88 12.46
CA ARG A 92 -16.09 10.67 12.63
C ARG A 92 -17.20 10.69 11.60
N GLY A 93 -17.02 9.95 10.51
CA GLY A 93 -18.08 9.78 9.52
C GLY A 93 -17.54 9.49 8.12
N PHE A 94 -18.24 8.60 7.43
CA PHE A 94 -17.93 8.23 6.04
C PHE A 94 -18.58 9.26 5.11
N ALA A 95 -17.80 10.27 4.70
CA ALA A 95 -18.31 11.31 3.79
C ALA A 95 -18.29 10.78 2.34
N TRP A 96 -19.27 9.93 2.00
CA TRP A 96 -19.39 9.30 0.68
C TRP A 96 -19.22 10.28 -0.49
N LYS A 97 -19.81 11.47 -0.41
CA LYS A 97 -19.68 12.49 -1.46
C LYS A 97 -18.23 12.96 -1.67
N LYS A 98 -17.46 13.07 -0.59
CA LYS A 98 -16.03 13.45 -0.66
C LYS A 98 -15.14 12.32 -1.16
N ILE A 99 -15.55 11.06 -0.96
CA ILE A 99 -14.83 9.88 -1.42
C ILE A 99 -15.04 9.71 -2.93
N ILE A 100 -16.29 9.74 -3.40
CA ILE A 100 -16.62 9.58 -4.82
C ILE A 100 -16.06 10.73 -5.66
N GLY A 101 -16.01 11.95 -5.12
CA GLY A 101 -15.39 13.10 -5.79
C GLY A 101 -13.86 13.16 -5.69
N ASN A 102 -13.20 12.16 -5.10
CA ASN A 102 -11.75 12.14 -5.01
C ASN A 102 -11.13 11.69 -6.33
N VAL A 103 -10.25 12.53 -6.89
CA VAL A 103 -9.59 12.28 -8.18
C VAL A 103 -8.88 10.92 -8.21
N ASN A 104 -8.25 10.51 -7.11
CA ASN A 104 -7.55 9.22 -7.05
C ASN A 104 -8.52 8.03 -7.10
N ILE A 105 -9.68 8.14 -6.44
CA ILE A 105 -10.72 7.11 -6.51
C ILE A 105 -11.31 7.05 -7.92
N ILE A 106 -11.58 8.20 -8.54
CA ILE A 106 -12.05 8.26 -9.93
C ILE A 106 -11.04 7.62 -10.87
N ALA A 107 -9.75 7.94 -10.72
CA ALA A 107 -8.69 7.35 -11.54
C ALA A 107 -8.61 5.82 -11.39
N ILE A 108 -8.76 5.29 -10.17
CA ILE A 108 -8.80 3.84 -9.91
C ILE A 108 -10.01 3.21 -10.62
N LEU A 109 -11.19 3.83 -10.53
CA LEU A 109 -12.40 3.32 -11.17
C LEU A 109 -12.29 3.32 -12.70
N ILE A 110 -11.76 4.41 -13.28
CA ILE A 110 -11.53 4.50 -14.74
C ILE A 110 -10.49 3.46 -15.17
N GLY A 111 -9.34 3.39 -14.49
CA GLY A 111 -8.30 2.41 -14.80
C GLY A 111 -8.81 0.96 -14.68
N GLY A 112 -9.57 0.66 -13.62
CA GLY A 112 -10.21 -0.63 -13.43
C GLY A 112 -11.23 -0.96 -14.52
N ALA A 113 -12.05 0.01 -14.95
CA ALA A 113 -13.00 -0.16 -16.04
C ALA A 113 -12.28 -0.43 -17.37
N LEU A 114 -11.24 0.34 -17.70
CA LEU A 114 -10.43 0.11 -18.90
C LEU A 114 -9.81 -1.28 -18.92
N PHE A 115 -9.30 -1.73 -17.75
CA PHE A 115 -8.73 -3.05 -17.57
C PHE A 115 -9.78 -4.17 -17.81
N ILE A 116 -10.95 -4.08 -17.16
CA ILE A 116 -12.02 -5.08 -17.27
C ILE A 116 -12.58 -5.12 -18.70
N LEU A 117 -12.81 -3.97 -19.32
CA LEU A 117 -13.35 -3.85 -20.68
C LEU A 117 -12.31 -4.16 -21.76
N ARG A 118 -11.05 -4.36 -21.38
CA ARG A 118 -9.92 -4.63 -22.29
C ARG A 118 -9.79 -3.59 -23.39
N LEU A 119 -10.07 -2.33 -23.09
CA LEU A 119 -9.98 -1.25 -24.06
C LEU A 119 -8.51 -0.90 -24.31
N PRO A 120 -8.00 -1.05 -25.55
CA PRO A 120 -6.66 -0.65 -25.87
C PRO A 120 -6.56 0.89 -25.83
N LEU A 121 -5.57 1.41 -25.11
CA LEU A 121 -5.26 2.83 -25.16
C LEU A 121 -4.45 3.13 -26.43
N PRO A 122 -4.67 4.31 -27.06
CA PRO A 122 -3.79 4.79 -28.13
C PRO A 122 -2.34 4.81 -27.65
N GLY A 123 -1.38 4.44 -28.52
CA GLY A 123 0.03 4.33 -28.17
C GLY A 123 0.57 5.57 -27.44
N LEU A 124 0.30 6.75 -27.98
CA LEU A 124 0.70 8.02 -27.36
C LEU A 124 0.20 8.19 -25.92
N VAL A 125 -1.05 7.79 -25.64
CA VAL A 125 -1.65 7.88 -24.30
C VAL A 125 -0.99 6.87 -23.35
N ASN A 126 -0.75 5.65 -23.84
CA ASN A 126 -0.06 4.61 -23.07
C ASN A 126 1.37 5.02 -22.71
N ASP A 127 2.11 5.58 -23.67
CA ASP A 127 3.48 6.07 -23.46
C ASP A 127 3.50 7.22 -22.43
N LEU A 128 2.54 8.15 -22.52
CA LEU A 128 2.38 9.25 -21.56
C LEU A 128 2.15 8.72 -20.14
N PHE A 129 1.19 7.81 -19.97
CA PHE A 129 0.93 7.20 -18.66
C PHE A 129 2.13 6.40 -18.11
N SER A 130 2.86 5.70 -18.99
CA SER A 130 4.07 4.98 -18.62
C SER A 130 5.15 5.93 -18.11
N GLN A 131 5.41 7.04 -18.81
CA GLN A 131 6.39 8.04 -18.40
C GLN A 131 5.99 8.74 -17.09
N LEU A 132 4.73 9.14 -16.94
CA LEU A 132 4.21 9.74 -15.71
C LEU A 132 4.31 8.76 -14.54
N GLY A 133 3.98 7.48 -14.77
CA GLY A 133 4.14 6.42 -13.78
C GLY A 133 5.59 6.23 -13.33
N ALA A 134 6.54 6.29 -14.28
CA ALA A 134 7.98 6.19 -13.98
C ALA A 134 8.49 7.35 -13.11
N MET A 135 7.86 8.52 -13.14
CA MET A 135 8.24 9.68 -12.31
C MET A 135 7.80 9.55 -10.84
N VAL A 136 6.84 8.69 -10.53
CA VAL A 136 6.29 8.53 -9.17
C VAL A 136 7.39 8.17 -8.16
N GLY A 137 8.29 7.25 -8.51
CA GLY A 137 9.41 6.85 -7.67
C GLY A 137 10.37 8.01 -7.36
N PRO A 138 11.00 8.63 -8.37
CA PRO A 138 11.92 9.75 -8.17
C PRO A 138 11.29 10.94 -7.41
N ILE A 139 10.06 11.33 -7.76
CA ILE A 139 9.35 12.42 -7.07
C ILE A 139 9.06 12.05 -5.62
N GLY A 140 8.62 10.82 -5.35
CA GLY A 140 8.38 10.34 -3.99
C GLY A 140 9.64 10.32 -3.13
N MET A 141 10.78 9.95 -3.70
CA MET A 141 12.08 9.97 -3.00
C MET A 141 12.55 11.41 -2.75
N LEU A 142 12.37 12.31 -3.72
CA LEU A 142 12.70 13.74 -3.57
C LEU A 142 11.85 14.36 -2.44
N LEU A 143 10.54 14.12 -2.44
CA LEU A 143 9.64 14.61 -1.40
C LEU A 143 10.06 14.10 -0.01
N ALA A 144 10.37 12.81 0.12
CA ALA A 144 10.85 12.24 1.38
C ALA A 144 12.18 12.89 1.82
N GLY A 145 13.09 13.15 0.88
CA GLY A 145 14.35 13.85 1.15
C GLY A 145 14.15 15.27 1.67
N ILE A 146 13.23 16.03 1.07
CA ILE A 146 12.87 17.39 1.52
C ILE A 146 12.35 17.37 2.96
N VAL A 147 11.40 16.45 3.26
CA VAL A 147 10.84 16.32 4.62
C VAL A 147 11.90 15.97 5.66
N ILE A 148 12.85 15.09 5.29
CA ILE A 148 13.96 14.72 6.19
C ILE A 148 14.94 15.89 6.38
N ALA A 149 15.23 16.67 5.33
CA ALA A 149 16.16 17.79 5.38
C ALA A 149 15.74 18.87 6.37
N ASP A 150 14.45 19.09 6.54
CA ASP A 150 13.88 20.06 7.50
C ASP A 150 13.94 19.57 8.96
N THR A 151 14.32 18.32 9.19
CA THR A 151 14.34 17.72 10.53
C THR A 151 15.78 17.52 11.02
N PRO A 152 16.16 18.03 12.22
CA PRO A 152 17.49 17.76 12.78
C PRO A 152 17.71 16.26 12.96
N LEU A 153 18.66 15.68 12.22
CA LEU A 153 18.95 14.24 12.23
C LEU A 153 19.16 13.70 13.67
N ARG A 154 19.82 14.47 14.54
CA ARG A 154 20.03 14.11 15.94
C ARG A 154 18.69 13.84 16.65
N GLN A 155 17.68 14.67 16.46
CA GLN A 155 16.36 14.48 17.08
C GLN A 155 15.66 13.25 16.54
N LEU A 156 15.82 12.96 15.24
CA LEU A 156 15.24 11.80 14.59
C LEU A 156 15.73 10.49 15.22
N PHE A 157 17.04 10.37 15.47
CA PHE A 157 17.65 9.16 16.02
C PHE A 157 17.59 9.08 17.55
N MET A 158 17.56 10.21 18.27
CA MET A 158 17.56 10.21 19.73
C MET A 158 16.19 9.90 20.35
N ARG A 159 15.08 10.12 19.64
CA ARG A 159 13.74 9.85 20.17
C ARG A 159 13.43 8.36 20.09
N ARG A 160 13.58 7.64 21.22
CA ARG A 160 13.28 6.21 21.34
C ARG A 160 11.87 5.83 20.86
N ARG A 161 10.92 6.76 20.92
CA ARG A 161 9.55 6.58 20.47
C ARG A 161 9.45 6.25 18.98
N HIS A 162 10.30 6.82 18.15
CA HIS A 162 10.29 6.58 16.69
C HIS A 162 10.60 5.13 16.33
N TYR A 163 11.34 4.41 17.18
CA TYR A 163 11.67 3.00 16.92
C TYR A 163 10.47 2.06 17.09
N VAL A 164 9.44 2.46 17.86
CA VAL A 164 8.25 1.62 18.07
C VAL A 164 7.51 1.32 16.76
N PRO A 165 7.03 2.31 15.97
CA PRO A 165 6.38 2.02 14.71
C PRO A 165 7.32 1.36 13.70
N VAL A 166 8.63 1.67 13.70
CA VAL A 166 9.62 1.05 12.82
C VAL A 166 9.75 -0.44 13.12
N LEU A 167 9.94 -0.84 14.40
CA LEU A 167 10.02 -2.25 14.80
C LEU A 167 8.72 -3.00 14.52
N LEU A 168 7.59 -2.40 14.84
CA LEU A 168 6.29 -2.98 14.53
C LEU A 168 6.14 -3.22 13.04
N ARG A 169 6.47 -2.23 12.22
CA ARG A 169 6.26 -2.27 10.77
C ARG A 169 7.22 -3.20 10.05
N LEU A 170 8.51 -3.16 10.38
CA LEU A 170 9.55 -3.87 9.63
C LEU A 170 9.86 -5.26 10.20
N ILE A 171 9.48 -5.55 11.43
CA ILE A 171 9.79 -6.83 12.06
C ILE A 171 8.52 -7.56 12.50
N ILE A 172 7.72 -6.98 13.36
CA ILE A 172 6.60 -7.68 14.01
C ILE A 172 5.47 -7.97 13.00
N CYS A 173 5.03 -6.96 12.24
CA CYS A 173 3.98 -7.17 11.25
C CYS A 173 4.37 -8.19 10.15
N PRO A 174 5.58 -8.15 9.55
CA PRO A 174 6.03 -9.18 8.62
C PRO A 174 6.02 -10.59 9.22
N ILE A 175 6.52 -10.76 10.43
CA ILE A 175 6.55 -12.07 11.10
C ILE A 175 5.13 -12.59 11.31
N ILE A 176 4.23 -11.79 11.87
CA ILE A 176 2.84 -12.17 12.10
C ILE A 176 2.16 -12.53 10.78
N THR A 177 2.38 -11.72 9.74
CA THR A 177 1.78 -11.91 8.41
C THR A 177 2.25 -13.23 7.78
N VAL A 178 3.56 -13.50 7.76
CA VAL A 178 4.08 -14.72 7.14
C VAL A 178 3.65 -15.97 7.91
N LEU A 179 3.63 -15.91 9.24
CA LEU A 179 3.16 -17.04 10.06
C LEU A 179 1.69 -17.32 9.80
N LEU A 180 0.84 -16.27 9.74
CA LEU A 180 -0.57 -16.42 9.42
C LEU A 180 -0.77 -17.05 8.04
N LEU A 181 -0.09 -16.53 7.02
CA LEU A 181 -0.19 -17.03 5.64
C LEU A 181 0.28 -18.48 5.51
N ARG A 182 1.30 -18.88 6.27
CA ARG A 182 1.75 -20.28 6.34
C ARG A 182 0.72 -21.17 7.02
N VAL A 183 0.18 -20.76 8.16
CA VAL A 183 -0.80 -21.54 8.93
C VAL A 183 -2.07 -21.83 8.12
N ILE A 184 -2.57 -20.84 7.37
CA ILE A 184 -3.76 -21.01 6.53
C ILE A 184 -3.47 -21.70 5.18
N GLY A 185 -2.20 -22.03 4.89
CA GLY A 185 -1.81 -22.70 3.65
C GLY A 185 -2.11 -21.90 2.38
N ALA A 186 -2.10 -20.57 2.46
CA ALA A 186 -2.55 -19.69 1.38
C ALA A 186 -1.84 -19.97 0.04
N ALA A 187 -0.58 -20.35 0.07
CA ALA A 187 0.21 -20.61 -1.14
C ALA A 187 -0.32 -21.76 -2.03
N SER A 188 -1.07 -22.70 -1.44
CA SER A 188 -1.57 -23.90 -2.13
C SER A 188 -3.01 -23.76 -2.66
N TRP A 189 -3.65 -22.60 -2.51
CA TRP A 189 -5.06 -22.45 -2.88
C TRP A 189 -5.30 -22.37 -4.38
N ILE A 190 -4.31 -21.90 -5.13
CA ILE A 190 -4.39 -21.80 -6.60
C ILE A 190 -3.05 -22.20 -7.25
N PRO A 191 -3.04 -22.61 -8.52
CA PRO A 191 -1.82 -22.72 -9.31
C PRO A 191 -1.09 -21.36 -9.29
N ASP A 192 0.25 -21.37 -9.20
CA ASP A 192 1.08 -20.16 -9.03
C ASP A 192 0.81 -19.35 -7.75
N GLY A 193 0.00 -19.86 -6.83
CA GLY A 193 -0.37 -19.19 -5.59
C GLY A 193 0.83 -18.73 -4.76
N HIS A 194 1.94 -19.45 -4.80
CA HIS A 194 3.17 -19.08 -4.09
C HIS A 194 3.76 -17.75 -4.60
N SER A 195 3.91 -17.59 -5.91
CA SER A 195 4.50 -16.38 -6.51
C SER A 195 3.57 -15.16 -6.34
N ILE A 196 2.26 -15.37 -6.52
CA ILE A 196 1.25 -14.32 -6.30
C ILE A 196 1.20 -13.91 -4.83
N LEU A 197 1.21 -14.86 -3.91
CA LEU A 197 1.26 -14.60 -2.48
C LEU A 197 2.53 -13.83 -2.10
N LEU A 198 3.69 -14.23 -2.64
CA LEU A 198 4.96 -13.53 -2.41
C LEU A 198 4.89 -12.08 -2.90
N THR A 199 4.30 -11.83 -4.07
CA THR A 199 4.08 -10.47 -4.60
C THR A 199 3.26 -9.62 -3.65
N VAL A 200 2.12 -10.12 -3.18
CA VAL A 200 1.22 -9.39 -2.27
C VAL A 200 1.84 -9.24 -0.87
N TYR A 201 2.58 -10.25 -0.42
CA TYR A 201 3.34 -10.20 0.83
C TYR A 201 4.44 -9.13 0.79
N LEU A 202 5.24 -9.10 -0.29
CA LEU A 202 6.25 -8.05 -0.48
C LEU A 202 5.62 -6.65 -0.42
N ALA A 203 4.44 -6.46 -1.02
CA ALA A 203 3.72 -5.20 -0.92
C ALA A 203 3.30 -4.89 0.53
N CYS A 204 2.92 -5.89 1.29
CA CYS A 204 2.50 -5.75 2.69
C CYS A 204 3.63 -5.38 3.64
N ILE A 205 4.87 -5.83 3.41
CA ILE A 205 5.99 -5.69 4.35
C ILE A 205 6.88 -4.45 4.12
N THR A 206 6.65 -3.69 3.05
CA THR A 206 7.44 -2.48 2.78
C THR A 206 7.29 -1.42 3.87
N PRO A 207 8.24 -0.47 4.01
CA PRO A 207 8.17 0.63 4.96
C PRO A 207 6.87 1.44 4.88
N ALA A 208 6.70 2.41 5.75
CA ALA A 208 5.53 3.29 5.76
C ALA A 208 5.41 4.09 4.46
N CYS A 209 4.16 4.33 4.06
CA CYS A 209 3.81 5.03 2.82
C CYS A 209 4.20 6.52 2.86
N ALA A 210 4.93 7.00 1.86
CA ALA A 210 5.29 8.42 1.73
C ALA A 210 4.07 9.37 1.72
N PRO A 211 2.94 9.07 1.03
CA PRO A 211 1.74 9.89 1.09
C PRO A 211 1.16 10.12 2.50
N VAL A 212 1.41 9.22 3.46
CA VAL A 212 0.97 9.42 4.86
C VAL A 212 1.65 10.64 5.48
N THR A 213 2.95 10.83 5.22
CA THR A 213 3.71 12.00 5.72
C THR A 213 3.16 13.29 5.14
N SER A 214 2.93 13.33 3.83
CA SER A 214 2.37 14.51 3.14
C SER A 214 0.95 14.82 3.63
N MET A 215 0.12 13.79 3.84
CA MET A 215 -1.22 13.96 4.40
C MET A 215 -1.17 14.47 5.86
N ALA A 216 -0.24 13.96 6.68
CA ALA A 216 -0.09 14.41 8.05
C ALA A 216 0.26 15.91 8.10
N GLN A 217 1.15 16.38 7.23
CA GLN A 217 1.51 17.82 7.12
C GLN A 217 0.35 18.69 6.64
N LEU A 218 -0.55 18.16 5.80
CA LEU A 218 -1.69 18.93 5.28
C LEU A 218 -2.86 19.04 6.27
N TYR A 219 -2.95 18.15 7.24
CA TYR A 219 -4.09 18.05 8.17
C TYR A 219 -3.69 18.32 9.64
N ASP A 220 -2.42 18.67 9.90
CA ASP A 220 -1.93 19.14 11.18
C ASP A 220 -2.13 20.66 11.27
#